data_f81df4109f60a6e946552f2df60b301e
#
_entry.id   f81df4109f60a6e946552f2df60b301e
#
_cell.length_a   1.000
_cell.length_b   1.000
_cell.length_c   1.000
_cell.angle_alpha   90.00
_cell.angle_beta   90.00
_cell.angle_gamma   90.00
#
_symmetry.space_group_name_H-M   'P 1'
#
loop_
_entity.id
_entity.type
_entity.pdbx_description
1 polymer ?
#
loop_
_entity_poly.entity_id
_entity_poly.type
_entity_poly.pdbx_seq_one_letter_code
_entity_poly.pdbx_strand_id
1 'polypeptide(L)'
;MSKSTGKGALSLWTHQLNTTEILPSYQSPDYNGPAVKLGAGVVGGLVYNVVGAAGFRILGGTCPTVGLAGGYTSGGGHSLLNGLYGMAADAVLEWEVVTAQGEHLTATPHTNADLYWALSGGGAGTFAVVLTMTTKIFPDGPIGSGSLTFNATESNYWGESKTYGHTCRNSSMLAPTPGTLPLLDSLEKRNISYEYSPSESPTYLEHFSKRFGRGISGAGPANVQLASRLIPRAGVVNTTQNTAIVDAMRAFVDNKHWSLGCHALNVKDIKHPDNAVLPKWREAIATCNIVSTWDWDVPWSEMQSRKELLVSTLIPRLENVTAGAGTYLNELEAQWRGDWKKELYAGNYDRLLAIKSKYDPDHVFYAWTAVGSDSWVVDGSGRLCRTT
;
A
#
# COMPACT_ATOMS: atom_id res chain seq x y z
N MET A 1 -7.84 4.55 4.88
CA MET A 1 -8.46 5.89 4.67
C MET A 1 -9.34 6.24 5.85
N SER A 2 -9.78 7.50 5.98
CA SER A 2 -10.66 8.01 7.06
C SER A 2 -10.12 7.89 8.49
N LYS A 3 -8.80 7.84 8.64
CA LYS A 3 -8.16 7.68 9.97
C LYS A 3 -7.85 9.01 10.66
N SER A 4 -7.94 10.15 9.98
CA SER A 4 -7.56 11.48 10.49
C SER A 4 -8.74 12.45 10.69
N THR A 5 -9.98 11.99 10.50
CA THR A 5 -11.17 12.86 10.45
C THR A 5 -12.31 12.35 11.33
N GLY A 6 -11.98 11.76 12.48
CA GLY A 6 -12.96 11.32 13.48
C GLY A 6 -13.76 12.51 14.04
N LYS A 7 -15.05 12.30 14.37
CA LYS A 7 -15.89 13.33 14.97
C LYS A 7 -15.29 13.79 16.30
N GLY A 8 -15.05 15.09 16.44
CA GLY A 8 -14.47 15.68 17.66
C GLY A 8 -12.97 15.45 17.85
N ALA A 9 -12.29 14.83 16.86
CA ALA A 9 -10.85 14.63 16.93
C ALA A 9 -10.07 15.93 16.62
N LEU A 10 -8.91 16.10 17.25
CA LEU A 10 -7.92 17.10 16.85
C LEU A 10 -7.17 16.59 15.62
N SER A 11 -7.22 17.36 14.54
CA SER A 11 -6.48 17.05 13.31
C SER A 11 -5.21 17.91 13.25
N LEU A 12 -4.04 17.26 13.24
CA LEU A 12 -2.75 17.92 13.03
C LEU A 12 -2.43 17.92 11.54
N TRP A 13 -2.45 19.11 10.94
CA TRP A 13 -2.11 19.27 9.53
C TRP A 13 -0.61 19.54 9.34
N THR A 14 0.13 18.50 9.01
CA THR A 14 1.60 18.54 8.88
C THR A 14 2.10 19.15 7.57
N HIS A 15 1.23 19.68 6.73
CA HIS A 15 1.55 20.19 5.38
C HIS A 15 2.74 21.16 5.33
N GLN A 16 2.93 21.97 6.36
CA GLN A 16 4.05 22.92 6.45
C GLN A 16 5.40 22.28 6.78
N LEU A 17 5.43 21.00 7.19
CA LEU A 17 6.66 20.22 7.35
C LEU A 17 7.09 19.70 5.96
N ASN A 18 7.47 20.59 5.06
CA ASN A 18 7.61 20.31 3.64
C ASN A 18 9.08 20.31 3.13
N THR A 19 10.04 20.14 4.03
CA THR A 19 11.45 20.09 3.67
C THR A 19 11.80 18.78 2.96
N THR A 20 12.69 18.88 1.96
CA THR A 20 13.29 17.72 1.27
C THR A 20 14.78 17.98 1.14
N GLU A 21 15.61 17.19 1.82
CA GLU A 21 17.05 17.34 1.87
C GLU A 21 17.73 16.07 1.36
N ILE A 22 18.50 16.19 0.27
CA ILE A 22 19.35 15.10 -0.22
C ILE A 22 20.59 15.00 0.66
N LEU A 23 20.87 13.82 1.15
CA LEU A 23 22.04 13.47 1.93
C LEU A 23 22.93 12.54 1.08
N PRO A 24 23.95 13.08 0.37
CA PRO A 24 24.76 12.28 -0.57
C PRO A 24 25.55 11.16 0.12
N SER A 25 25.84 11.32 1.41
CA SER A 25 26.63 10.39 2.21
C SER A 25 26.08 10.33 3.63
N TYR A 26 24.92 9.68 3.79
CA TYR A 26 24.40 9.34 5.11
C TYR A 26 25.19 8.15 5.68
N GLN A 27 25.55 8.23 6.97
CA GLN A 27 26.34 7.20 7.65
C GLN A 27 25.61 6.72 8.91
N SER A 28 25.47 5.42 9.04
CA SER A 28 25.02 4.71 10.24
C SER A 28 25.76 3.37 10.34
N PRO A 29 25.67 2.64 11.45
CA PRO A 29 26.30 1.32 11.57
C PRO A 29 25.92 0.35 10.47
N ASP A 30 24.68 0.42 9.95
CA ASP A 30 24.12 -0.52 8.99
C ASP A 30 24.05 0.02 7.56
N TYR A 31 24.33 1.32 7.36
CA TYR A 31 24.21 1.93 6.05
C TYR A 31 25.19 3.07 5.83
N ASN A 32 25.86 3.03 4.68
CA ASN A 32 26.67 4.12 4.18
C ASN A 32 26.32 4.36 2.71
N GLY A 33 25.67 5.48 2.42
CA GLY A 33 25.22 5.78 1.06
C GLY A 33 24.23 6.95 0.97
N PRO A 34 23.68 7.19 -0.22
CA PRO A 34 22.79 8.30 -0.45
C PRO A 34 21.43 8.09 0.22
N ALA A 35 20.91 9.15 0.84
CA ALA A 35 19.61 9.18 1.50
C ALA A 35 18.89 10.49 1.22
N VAL A 36 17.62 10.57 1.61
CA VAL A 36 16.84 11.80 1.62
C VAL A 36 16.13 11.95 2.95
N LYS A 37 16.18 13.13 3.56
CA LYS A 37 15.38 13.52 4.72
C LYS A 37 14.14 14.27 4.24
N LEU A 38 12.98 13.76 4.63
CA LEU A 38 11.66 14.23 4.19
C LEU A 38 10.86 14.71 5.40
N GLY A 39 10.32 15.92 5.33
CA GLY A 39 9.31 16.38 6.27
C GLY A 39 7.99 15.65 6.09
N ALA A 40 7.20 15.51 7.15
CA ALA A 40 5.96 14.73 7.16
C ALA A 40 4.86 15.29 6.24
N GLY A 41 4.97 16.52 5.80
CA GLY A 41 4.04 17.17 4.85
C GLY A 41 4.42 17.00 3.38
N VAL A 42 5.58 16.40 3.07
CA VAL A 42 6.04 16.28 1.68
C VAL A 42 5.28 15.18 0.95
N VAL A 43 4.75 15.51 -0.24
CA VAL A 43 4.05 14.56 -1.10
C VAL A 43 4.97 13.92 -2.15
N GLY A 44 4.63 12.70 -2.57
CA GLY A 44 5.45 11.89 -3.47
C GLY A 44 5.85 12.59 -4.76
N GLY A 45 4.94 13.32 -5.41
CA GLY A 45 5.24 14.03 -6.66
C GLY A 45 6.34 15.09 -6.52
N LEU A 46 6.42 15.78 -5.38
CA LEU A 46 7.52 16.71 -5.10
C LEU A 46 8.83 15.96 -4.85
N VAL A 47 8.79 14.89 -4.08
CA VAL A 47 9.97 14.07 -3.78
C VAL A 47 10.55 13.47 -5.05
N TYR A 48 9.72 12.92 -5.95
CA TYR A 48 10.20 12.34 -7.22
C TYR A 48 10.92 13.36 -8.08
N ASN A 49 10.45 14.62 -8.13
CA ASN A 49 11.12 15.69 -8.86
C ASN A 49 12.48 16.03 -8.24
N VAL A 50 12.56 16.20 -6.91
CA VAL A 50 13.81 16.57 -6.22
C VAL A 50 14.85 15.45 -6.32
N VAL A 51 14.43 14.22 -6.02
CA VAL A 51 15.29 13.03 -6.02
C VAL A 51 15.75 12.70 -7.45
N GLY A 52 14.82 12.80 -8.43
CA GLY A 52 15.12 12.56 -9.84
C GLY A 52 16.08 13.59 -10.42
N ALA A 53 15.94 14.88 -10.09
CA ALA A 53 16.88 15.93 -10.49
C ALA A 53 18.29 15.71 -9.93
N ALA A 54 18.41 15.02 -8.80
CA ALA A 54 19.70 14.64 -8.21
C ALA A 54 20.27 13.32 -8.77
N GLY A 55 19.64 12.69 -9.76
CA GLY A 55 20.09 11.44 -10.39
C GLY A 55 19.74 10.17 -9.60
N PHE A 56 18.74 10.24 -8.74
CA PHE A 56 18.30 9.11 -7.92
C PHE A 56 16.81 8.79 -8.13
N ARG A 57 16.39 7.64 -7.63
CA ARG A 57 15.00 7.20 -7.50
C ARG A 57 14.69 6.75 -6.08
N ILE A 58 13.43 6.76 -5.71
CA ILE A 58 12.96 6.46 -4.35
C ILE A 58 11.75 5.53 -4.40
N LEU A 59 11.58 4.73 -3.34
CA LEU A 59 10.36 3.95 -3.13
C LEU A 59 9.19 4.90 -2.81
N GLY A 60 8.11 4.79 -3.58
CA GLY A 60 6.90 5.58 -3.41
C GLY A 60 5.75 5.02 -4.21
N GLY A 61 4.54 5.45 -3.90
CA GLY A 61 3.31 5.01 -4.55
C GLY A 61 3.06 5.73 -5.89
N THR A 62 2.05 5.27 -6.62
CA THR A 62 1.66 5.84 -7.91
C THR A 62 0.82 7.11 -7.81
N CYS A 63 0.26 7.42 -6.64
CA CYS A 63 -0.48 8.66 -6.39
C CYS A 63 0.45 9.78 -5.93
N PRO A 64 0.71 10.82 -6.74
CA PRO A 64 1.69 11.86 -6.42
C PRO A 64 1.32 12.75 -5.23
N THR A 65 0.06 12.75 -4.81
CA THR A 65 -0.43 13.54 -3.67
C THR A 65 -0.31 12.84 -2.32
N VAL A 66 0.14 11.58 -2.29
CA VAL A 66 0.35 10.83 -1.05
C VAL A 66 1.65 11.27 -0.37
N GLY A 67 1.57 11.61 0.93
CA GLY A 67 2.75 11.92 1.75
C GLY A 67 3.58 10.67 2.02
N LEU A 68 4.89 10.73 1.74
CA LEU A 68 5.77 9.56 1.89
C LEU A 68 6.22 9.33 3.32
N ALA A 69 6.50 10.39 4.09
CA ALA A 69 7.03 10.31 5.44
C ALA A 69 5.97 10.02 6.53
N GLY A 70 4.77 9.67 6.15
CA GLY A 70 3.66 9.39 7.07
C GLY A 70 3.04 8.03 6.82
N GLY A 71 1.71 8.03 6.63
CA GLY A 71 0.89 6.83 6.49
C GLY A 71 1.36 5.82 5.46
N TYR A 72 1.88 6.30 4.34
CA TYR A 72 2.39 5.44 3.28
C TYR A 72 3.50 4.51 3.80
N THR A 73 4.60 5.06 4.30
CA THR A 73 5.76 4.28 4.76
C THR A 73 5.48 3.59 6.10
N SER A 74 4.82 4.26 7.05
CA SER A 74 4.48 3.64 8.34
C SER A 74 3.51 2.46 8.22
N GLY A 75 2.76 2.35 7.13
CA GLY A 75 1.92 1.19 6.84
C GLY A 75 2.59 0.12 5.97
N GLY A 76 3.89 0.25 5.69
CA GLY A 76 4.66 -0.64 4.83
C GLY A 76 5.06 0.01 3.50
N GLY A 77 4.11 0.51 2.72
CA GLY A 77 4.34 1.23 1.46
C GLY A 77 4.77 0.35 0.29
N HIS A 78 3.85 0.00 -0.60
CA HIS A 78 4.19 -0.70 -1.85
C HIS A 78 4.53 0.28 -2.97
N SER A 79 5.41 -0.12 -3.88
CA SER A 79 5.97 0.68 -4.97
C SER A 79 6.17 -0.17 -6.22
N LEU A 80 6.25 0.45 -7.38
CA LEU A 80 6.70 -0.22 -8.62
C LEU A 80 8.12 -0.79 -8.50
N LEU A 81 8.91 -0.29 -7.55
CA LEU A 81 10.30 -0.66 -7.33
C LEU A 81 10.47 -1.76 -6.25
N ASN A 82 9.38 -2.31 -5.71
CA ASN A 82 9.43 -3.31 -4.63
C ASN A 82 10.29 -4.53 -4.96
N GLY A 83 10.23 -5.02 -6.19
CA GLY A 83 11.03 -6.17 -6.62
C GLY A 83 12.55 -5.93 -6.61
N LEU A 84 12.99 -4.67 -6.53
CA LEU A 84 14.40 -4.29 -6.46
C LEU A 84 14.83 -3.93 -5.04
N TYR A 85 13.98 -3.24 -4.27
CA TYR A 85 14.39 -2.55 -3.04
C TYR A 85 13.54 -2.87 -1.81
N GLY A 86 12.52 -3.73 -1.92
CA GLY A 86 11.61 -4.07 -0.82
C GLY A 86 10.46 -3.07 -0.64
N MET A 87 9.85 -3.11 0.52
CA MET A 87 8.80 -2.16 0.91
C MET A 87 9.41 -0.80 1.26
N ALA A 88 8.65 0.29 1.21
CA ALA A 88 9.18 1.60 1.59
C ALA A 88 9.70 1.61 3.05
N ALA A 89 9.03 0.91 3.95
CA ALA A 89 9.48 0.74 5.34
C ALA A 89 10.82 -0.01 5.47
N ASP A 90 11.21 -0.82 4.47
CA ASP A 90 12.49 -1.54 4.46
C ASP A 90 13.67 -0.60 4.16
N ALA A 91 13.41 0.56 3.58
CA ALA A 91 14.42 1.54 3.21
C ALA A 91 14.62 2.66 4.24
N VAL A 92 13.79 2.71 5.29
CA VAL A 92 13.90 3.76 6.31
C VAL A 92 15.18 3.62 7.11
N LEU A 93 15.83 4.74 7.39
CA LEU A 93 17.04 4.84 8.18
C LEU A 93 16.78 5.47 9.55
N GLU A 94 15.87 6.46 9.59
CA GLU A 94 15.61 7.26 10.78
C GLU A 94 14.21 7.87 10.74
N TRP A 95 13.59 7.94 11.91
CA TRP A 95 12.37 8.70 12.17
C TRP A 95 12.65 9.79 13.21
N GLU A 96 12.16 10.99 13.00
CA GLU A 96 12.12 12.05 13.98
C GLU A 96 10.66 12.33 14.33
N VAL A 97 10.32 12.25 15.61
CA VAL A 97 8.92 12.17 16.06
C VAL A 97 8.68 12.95 17.35
N VAL A 98 7.40 13.24 17.63
CA VAL A 98 6.94 13.70 18.95
C VAL A 98 5.98 12.65 19.51
N THR A 99 6.23 12.17 20.73
CA THR A 99 5.39 11.18 21.43
C THR A 99 4.12 11.81 22.00
N ALA A 100 3.22 11.00 22.55
CA ALA A 100 2.01 11.48 23.22
C ALA A 100 2.32 12.28 24.49
N GLN A 101 3.49 12.08 25.12
CA GLN A 101 3.98 12.85 26.27
C GLN A 101 4.68 14.16 25.87
N GLY A 102 4.78 14.46 24.56
CA GLY A 102 5.46 15.65 24.06
C GLY A 102 6.98 15.52 23.97
N GLU A 103 7.53 14.32 24.07
CA GLU A 103 8.96 14.10 23.92
C GLU A 103 9.35 14.09 22.44
N HIS A 104 10.36 14.89 22.10
CA HIS A 104 10.97 14.89 20.77
C HIS A 104 12.07 13.83 20.71
N LEU A 105 11.88 12.81 19.88
CA LEU A 105 12.76 11.64 19.81
C LEU A 105 13.23 11.37 18.38
N THR A 106 14.45 10.86 18.31
CA THR A 106 14.97 10.20 17.09
C THR A 106 14.90 8.69 17.31
N ALA A 107 14.34 7.97 16.34
CA ALA A 107 14.24 6.51 16.32
C ALA A 107 15.00 5.93 15.12
N THR A 108 15.96 5.07 15.41
CA THR A 108 16.82 4.35 14.44
C THR A 108 16.89 2.87 14.84
N PRO A 109 17.45 1.97 14.03
CA PRO A 109 17.71 0.59 14.48
C PRO A 109 18.51 0.46 15.77
N HIS A 110 19.26 1.50 16.19
CA HIS A 110 20.15 1.50 17.34
C HIS A 110 19.71 2.45 18.49
N THR A 111 18.80 3.39 18.21
CA THR A 111 18.30 4.36 19.18
C THR A 111 16.78 4.33 19.17
N ASN A 112 16.13 4.15 20.32
CA ASN A 112 14.69 3.93 20.40
C ASN A 112 14.25 2.86 19.39
N ALA A 113 14.97 1.75 19.35
CA ALA A 113 14.87 0.72 18.32
C ALA A 113 13.48 0.05 18.28
N ASP A 114 12.81 -0.06 19.40
CA ASP A 114 11.43 -0.53 19.49
C ASP A 114 10.45 0.42 18.80
N LEU A 115 10.60 1.73 19.00
CA LEU A 115 9.79 2.74 18.33
C LEU A 115 10.08 2.78 16.82
N TYR A 116 11.36 2.69 16.42
CA TYR A 116 11.75 2.57 15.01
C TYR A 116 11.06 1.37 14.34
N TRP A 117 11.11 0.21 15.00
CA TRP A 117 10.47 -1.01 14.53
C TRP A 117 8.96 -0.80 14.32
N ALA A 118 8.28 -0.23 15.31
CA ALA A 118 6.84 0.00 15.24
C ALA A 118 6.43 1.04 14.18
N LEU A 119 7.20 2.13 14.02
CA LEU A 119 6.95 3.15 13.00
C LEU A 119 7.18 2.63 11.58
N SER A 120 8.02 1.61 11.42
CA SER A 120 8.37 1.01 10.13
C SER A 120 7.45 -0.17 9.80
N GLY A 121 6.16 0.10 9.56
CA GLY A 121 5.17 -0.91 9.14
C GLY A 121 3.99 -1.12 10.09
N GLY A 122 4.04 -0.65 11.34
CA GLY A 122 2.98 -0.85 12.35
C GLY A 122 1.80 0.11 12.24
N GLY A 123 1.80 1.01 11.26
CA GLY A 123 0.68 1.91 10.98
C GLY A 123 0.91 3.35 11.43
N ALA A 124 0.38 4.28 10.65
CA ALA A 124 0.56 5.70 10.86
C ALA A 124 -0.31 6.26 12.01
N GLY A 125 0.20 7.33 12.63
CA GLY A 125 -0.55 8.10 13.62
C GLY A 125 -0.93 7.29 14.88
N THR A 126 -0.17 6.23 15.17
CA THR A 126 -0.47 5.29 16.25
C THR A 126 0.50 5.41 17.40
N PHE A 127 1.79 5.59 17.13
CA PHE A 127 2.84 5.54 18.15
C PHE A 127 3.39 6.93 18.49
N ALA A 128 3.45 7.82 17.51
CA ALA A 128 3.96 9.18 17.64
C ALA A 128 3.52 10.03 16.44
N VAL A 129 3.68 11.34 16.54
CA VAL A 129 3.56 12.29 15.40
C VAL A 129 4.91 12.34 14.68
N VAL A 130 4.94 11.94 13.42
CA VAL A 130 6.15 12.01 12.60
C VAL A 130 6.41 13.46 12.19
N LEU A 131 7.63 13.94 12.41
CA LEU A 131 8.13 15.23 11.94
C LEU A 131 8.92 15.06 10.64
N THR A 132 9.88 14.14 10.65
CA THR A 132 10.69 13.81 9.47
C THR A 132 10.96 12.30 9.38
N MET A 133 11.31 11.87 8.17
CA MET A 133 11.78 10.53 7.86
C MET A 133 13.04 10.63 7.01
N THR A 134 14.10 9.92 7.38
CA THR A 134 15.27 9.72 6.51
C THR A 134 15.19 8.33 5.89
N THR A 135 15.29 8.26 4.57
CA THR A 135 15.17 6.99 3.83
C THR A 135 16.22 6.89 2.72
N LYS A 136 16.58 5.67 2.35
CA LYS A 136 17.49 5.39 1.25
C LYS A 136 16.93 5.89 -0.07
N ILE A 137 17.79 6.41 -0.92
CA ILE A 137 17.55 6.64 -2.34
C ILE A 137 18.55 5.82 -3.15
N PHE A 138 18.18 5.53 -4.38
CA PHE A 138 18.91 4.58 -5.21
C PHE A 138 19.32 5.26 -6.52
N PRO A 139 20.51 4.94 -7.09
CA PRO A 139 20.88 5.47 -8.40
C PRO A 139 19.77 5.26 -9.42
N ASP A 140 19.45 6.30 -10.19
CA ASP A 140 18.45 6.20 -11.25
C ASP A 140 19.01 5.52 -12.50
N GLY A 141 18.17 5.20 -13.45
CA GLY A 141 18.54 4.54 -14.68
C GLY A 141 17.32 4.18 -15.53
N PRO A 142 17.55 3.58 -16.70
CA PRO A 142 16.48 3.28 -17.64
C PRO A 142 15.44 2.30 -17.05
N ILE A 143 14.20 2.52 -17.46
CA ILE A 143 13.06 1.67 -17.11
C ILE A 143 12.34 1.28 -18.38
N GLY A 144 12.32 -0.02 -18.67
CA GLY A 144 11.44 -0.62 -19.65
C GLY A 144 10.03 -0.83 -19.07
N SER A 145 9.01 -0.61 -19.89
CA SER A 145 7.63 -0.87 -19.53
C SER A 145 6.81 -1.27 -20.75
N GLY A 146 5.63 -1.84 -20.54
CA GLY A 146 4.67 -2.15 -21.60
C GLY A 146 3.25 -1.93 -21.12
N SER A 147 2.36 -1.65 -22.05
CA SER A 147 0.93 -1.68 -21.86
C SER A 147 0.34 -2.79 -22.70
N LEU A 148 -0.42 -3.67 -22.09
CA LEU A 148 -1.16 -4.73 -22.77
C LEU A 148 -2.64 -4.52 -22.49
N THR A 149 -3.42 -4.35 -23.56
CA THR A 149 -4.87 -4.21 -23.48
C THR A 149 -5.53 -5.25 -24.36
N PHE A 150 -6.52 -5.92 -23.84
CA PHE A 150 -7.33 -6.85 -24.61
C PHE A 150 -8.76 -6.91 -24.08
N ASN A 151 -9.69 -7.20 -25.00
CA ASN A 151 -11.07 -7.46 -24.65
C ASN A 151 -11.31 -8.96 -24.79
N ALA A 152 -11.74 -9.57 -23.69
CA ALA A 152 -12.06 -10.97 -23.67
C ALA A 152 -13.57 -11.18 -23.52
N THR A 153 -14.15 -12.01 -24.38
CA THR A 153 -15.50 -12.54 -24.15
C THR A 153 -15.45 -13.51 -22.97
N GLU A 154 -16.53 -13.64 -22.21
CA GLU A 154 -16.56 -14.47 -21.00
C GLU A 154 -16.03 -15.90 -21.21
N SER A 155 -16.38 -16.55 -22.32
CA SER A 155 -15.96 -17.92 -22.61
C SER A 155 -14.45 -18.07 -22.81
N ASN A 156 -13.81 -17.08 -23.42
CA ASN A 156 -12.39 -17.14 -23.78
C ASN A 156 -11.47 -16.69 -22.67
N TYR A 157 -11.90 -15.71 -21.86
CA TYR A 157 -11.09 -15.09 -20.84
C TYR A 157 -11.03 -15.91 -19.54
N TRP A 158 -12.19 -16.19 -18.94
CA TRP A 158 -12.24 -16.85 -17.63
C TRP A 158 -11.82 -18.30 -17.64
N GLY A 159 -11.96 -18.99 -18.78
CA GLY A 159 -11.48 -20.39 -18.91
C GLY A 159 -10.00 -20.55 -18.63
N GLU A 160 -9.22 -19.46 -18.69
CA GLU A 160 -7.76 -19.49 -18.66
C GLU A 160 -7.10 -18.55 -17.65
N SER A 161 -7.84 -17.64 -17.03
CA SER A 161 -7.30 -16.94 -15.86
C SER A 161 -6.91 -17.92 -14.75
N LYS A 162 -7.35 -19.18 -14.84
CA LYS A 162 -6.87 -20.33 -14.06
C LYS A 162 -5.38 -20.63 -14.24
N THR A 163 -4.81 -20.30 -15.40
CA THR A 163 -3.41 -20.60 -15.71
C THR A 163 -2.47 -19.43 -15.45
N TYR A 164 -2.95 -18.19 -15.55
CA TYR A 164 -2.10 -16.98 -15.49
C TYR A 164 -2.76 -15.85 -14.70
N GLY A 165 -3.22 -15.93 -13.57
CA GLY A 165 -3.78 -14.93 -12.67
C GLY A 165 -3.59 -13.42 -12.93
N HIS A 166 -3.66 -12.97 -14.18
CA HIS A 166 -3.43 -11.59 -14.60
C HIS A 166 -4.60 -11.01 -15.36
N THR A 167 -5.42 -10.26 -14.67
CA THR A 167 -6.32 -9.28 -15.27
C THR A 167 -5.57 -7.97 -15.44
N CYS A 168 -5.02 -7.70 -16.59
CA CYS A 168 -4.30 -6.45 -16.86
C CYS A 168 -5.12 -5.52 -17.75
N ARG A 169 -5.89 -4.62 -17.16
CA ARG A 169 -6.20 -3.34 -17.80
C ARG A 169 -5.09 -2.35 -17.41
N ASN A 170 -4.31 -1.87 -18.41
CA ASN A 170 -3.22 -0.89 -18.19
C ASN A 170 -2.23 -1.27 -17.06
N SER A 171 -1.57 -2.41 -17.18
CA SER A 171 -0.42 -2.68 -16.33
C SER A 171 0.84 -2.11 -16.95
N SER A 172 1.51 -1.21 -16.24
CA SER A 172 2.91 -0.90 -16.54
C SER A 172 3.74 -2.11 -16.12
N MET A 173 4.20 -2.89 -17.07
CA MET A 173 5.20 -3.93 -16.83
C MET A 173 6.58 -3.33 -17.03
N LEU A 174 7.46 -3.49 -16.04
CA LEU A 174 8.88 -3.17 -16.18
C LEU A 174 9.50 -4.16 -17.17
N ALA A 175 9.87 -3.70 -18.35
CA ALA A 175 10.49 -4.38 -19.49
C ALA A 175 9.70 -5.55 -20.13
N PRO A 176 9.92 -5.88 -21.40
CA PRO A 176 9.58 -7.19 -21.91
C PRO A 176 10.48 -8.21 -21.22
N THR A 177 10.06 -8.64 -20.05
CA THR A 177 10.73 -9.74 -19.35
C THR A 177 10.34 -11.05 -20.04
N PRO A 178 11.16 -12.11 -19.90
CA PRO A 178 10.78 -13.45 -20.31
C PRO A 178 9.38 -13.90 -19.86
N GLY A 179 8.80 -13.23 -18.85
CA GLY A 179 7.46 -13.50 -18.34
C GLY A 179 6.28 -12.93 -19.15
N THR A 180 6.49 -11.94 -20.04
CA THR A 180 5.40 -11.40 -20.91
C THR A 180 5.14 -12.27 -22.13
N LEU A 181 6.17 -12.88 -22.69
CA LEU A 181 6.05 -13.73 -23.88
C LEU A 181 5.05 -14.87 -23.71
N PRO A 182 5.06 -15.64 -22.60
CA PRO A 182 4.06 -16.69 -22.38
C PRO A 182 2.61 -16.20 -22.36
N LEU A 183 2.37 -14.96 -21.86
CA LEU A 183 1.03 -14.37 -21.86
C LEU A 183 0.59 -14.00 -23.28
N LEU A 184 1.44 -13.35 -24.06
CA LEU A 184 1.15 -13.02 -25.47
C LEU A 184 0.90 -14.28 -26.29
N ASP A 185 1.76 -15.30 -26.18
CA ASP A 185 1.57 -16.61 -26.80
C ASP A 185 0.23 -17.26 -26.42
N SER A 186 -0.17 -17.10 -25.15
CA SER A 186 -1.44 -17.63 -24.67
C SER A 186 -2.64 -16.93 -25.28
N LEU A 187 -2.59 -15.59 -25.42
CA LEU A 187 -3.63 -14.80 -26.08
C LEU A 187 -3.75 -15.18 -27.56
N GLU A 188 -2.62 -15.32 -28.26
CA GLU A 188 -2.57 -15.73 -29.67
C GLU A 188 -3.18 -17.12 -29.88
N LYS A 189 -2.76 -18.12 -29.10
CA LYS A 189 -3.31 -19.50 -29.14
C LYS A 189 -4.81 -19.57 -28.93
N ARG A 190 -5.40 -18.53 -28.31
CA ARG A 190 -6.84 -18.45 -28.04
C ARG A 190 -7.60 -17.56 -28.99
N ASN A 191 -6.90 -16.99 -29.95
CA ASN A 191 -7.47 -16.03 -30.87
C ASN A 191 -8.09 -14.81 -30.16
N ILE A 192 -7.45 -14.35 -29.07
CA ILE A 192 -7.80 -13.13 -28.35
C ILE A 192 -6.98 -12.00 -28.94
N SER A 193 -7.65 -11.03 -29.56
CA SER A 193 -7.01 -9.83 -30.10
C SER A 193 -6.52 -8.95 -28.94
N TYR A 194 -5.29 -8.45 -29.03
CA TYR A 194 -4.68 -7.57 -28.03
C TYR A 194 -3.91 -6.43 -28.67
N GLU A 195 -3.72 -5.37 -27.90
CA GLU A 195 -2.82 -4.26 -28.20
C GLU A 195 -1.67 -4.27 -27.20
N TYR A 196 -0.44 -4.39 -27.68
CA TYR A 196 0.77 -4.34 -26.86
C TYR A 196 1.65 -3.17 -27.28
N SER A 197 1.90 -2.25 -26.34
CA SER A 197 2.71 -1.04 -26.54
C SER A 197 3.90 -1.02 -25.58
N PRO A 198 5.08 -1.52 -25.99
CA PRO A 198 6.29 -1.38 -25.21
C PRO A 198 6.77 0.07 -25.18
N SER A 199 7.41 0.47 -24.09
CA SER A 199 8.04 1.79 -24.00
C SER A 199 9.23 1.75 -23.05
N GLU A 200 10.18 2.64 -23.28
CA GLU A 200 11.35 2.84 -22.46
C GLU A 200 11.38 4.29 -21.96
N SER A 201 11.91 4.49 -20.77
CA SER A 201 12.15 5.80 -20.18
C SER A 201 13.55 5.83 -19.62
N PRO A 202 14.36 6.89 -19.88
CA PRO A 202 15.73 7.01 -19.38
C PRO A 202 15.84 7.06 -17.86
N THR A 203 14.77 7.54 -17.19
CA THR A 203 14.74 7.75 -15.75
C THR A 203 13.39 7.28 -15.15
N TYR A 204 13.39 7.04 -13.84
CA TYR A 204 12.15 6.74 -13.11
C TYR A 204 11.17 7.92 -13.15
N LEU A 205 11.66 9.15 -13.05
CA LEU A 205 10.80 10.34 -13.10
C LEU A 205 10.08 10.47 -14.44
N GLU A 206 10.77 10.22 -15.56
CA GLU A 206 10.14 10.24 -16.88
C GLU A 206 9.14 9.10 -17.03
N HIS A 207 9.47 7.90 -16.57
CA HIS A 207 8.56 6.76 -16.55
C HIS A 207 7.30 7.11 -15.74
N PHE A 208 7.47 7.62 -14.52
CA PHE A 208 6.37 8.03 -13.65
C PHE A 208 5.47 9.07 -14.34
N SER A 209 6.09 10.10 -14.93
CA SER A 209 5.37 11.19 -15.61
C SER A 209 4.58 10.72 -16.82
N LYS A 210 5.10 9.76 -17.59
CA LYS A 210 4.41 9.17 -18.74
C LYS A 210 3.20 8.31 -18.32
N ARG A 211 3.31 7.57 -17.22
CA ARG A 211 2.31 6.58 -16.82
C ARG A 211 1.26 7.11 -15.85
N PHE A 212 1.62 8.02 -14.97
CA PHE A 212 0.78 8.51 -13.86
C PHE A 212 0.53 10.02 -13.89
N GLY A 213 1.02 10.70 -14.91
CA GLY A 213 0.87 12.16 -15.08
C GLY A 213 1.98 12.98 -14.42
N ARG A 214 2.08 14.23 -14.85
CA ARG A 214 3.13 15.14 -14.38
C ARG A 214 2.72 15.84 -13.09
N GLY A 215 3.60 15.77 -12.09
CA GLY A 215 3.52 16.55 -10.87
C GLY A 215 2.36 16.20 -9.95
N ILE A 216 1.97 17.15 -9.11
CA ILE A 216 0.90 17.02 -8.10
C ILE A 216 -0.49 16.85 -8.75
N SER A 217 -0.64 17.25 -10.00
CA SER A 217 -1.89 17.16 -10.76
C SER A 217 -2.16 15.80 -11.43
N GLY A 218 -1.27 14.83 -11.26
CA GLY A 218 -1.58 13.42 -11.59
C GLY A 218 -2.71 12.89 -10.72
N ALA A 219 -3.18 11.66 -10.92
CA ALA A 219 -4.34 11.06 -10.27
C ALA A 219 -4.80 11.78 -8.99
N GLY A 220 -5.83 12.61 -9.12
CA GLY A 220 -6.39 13.40 -8.01
C GLY A 220 -7.01 12.50 -6.94
N PRO A 221 -7.46 13.07 -5.82
CA PRO A 221 -8.16 12.33 -4.79
C PRO A 221 -9.37 11.64 -5.42
N ALA A 222 -9.39 10.32 -5.36
CA ALA A 222 -10.49 9.54 -5.90
C ALA A 222 -11.59 9.40 -4.83
N ASN A 223 -12.82 9.73 -5.19
CA ASN A 223 -13.99 9.39 -4.40
C ASN A 223 -14.30 7.91 -4.61
N VAL A 224 -13.70 7.04 -3.81
CA VAL A 224 -13.82 5.59 -3.99
C VAL A 224 -14.13 4.87 -2.69
N GLN A 225 -14.88 3.81 -2.81
CA GLN A 225 -14.92 2.71 -1.84
C GLN A 225 -13.77 1.77 -2.22
N LEU A 226 -12.93 1.44 -1.27
CA LEU A 226 -11.70 0.69 -1.51
C LEU A 226 -11.52 -0.38 -0.45
N ALA A 227 -11.19 -1.58 -0.90
CA ALA A 227 -10.65 -2.65 -0.07
C ALA A 227 -9.45 -3.28 -0.78
N SER A 228 -8.59 -3.95 -0.04
CA SER A 228 -7.47 -4.69 -0.62
C SER A 228 -7.34 -6.08 -0.04
N ARG A 229 -6.63 -6.94 -0.76
CA ARG A 229 -6.29 -8.28 -0.31
C ARG A 229 -4.92 -8.70 -0.85
N LEU A 230 -4.08 -9.27 0.01
CA LEU A 230 -2.86 -9.92 -0.43
C LEU A 230 -3.20 -11.29 -1.04
N ILE A 231 -2.57 -11.60 -2.16
CA ILE A 231 -2.72 -12.88 -2.85
C ILE A 231 -1.48 -13.74 -2.54
N PRO A 232 -1.66 -14.86 -1.83
CA PRO A 232 -0.53 -15.68 -1.42
C PRO A 232 0.05 -16.43 -2.62
N ARG A 233 1.38 -16.44 -2.73
CA ARG A 233 2.11 -17.18 -3.78
C ARG A 233 1.73 -18.67 -3.79
N ALA A 234 1.65 -19.30 -2.61
CA ALA A 234 1.26 -20.69 -2.48
C ALA A 234 -0.10 -21.00 -3.08
N GLY A 235 -1.07 -20.07 -2.94
CA GLY A 235 -2.40 -20.22 -3.52
C GLY A 235 -2.42 -20.14 -5.03
N VAL A 236 -1.52 -19.34 -5.63
CA VAL A 236 -1.45 -19.21 -7.10
C VAL A 236 -0.82 -20.43 -7.75
N VAL A 237 0.17 -21.06 -7.12
CA VAL A 237 0.81 -22.27 -7.66
C VAL A 237 -0.01 -23.56 -7.45
N ASN A 238 -0.96 -23.53 -6.53
CA ASN A 238 -1.91 -24.62 -6.33
C ASN A 238 -3.10 -24.46 -7.26
N THR A 239 -3.27 -25.35 -8.22
CA THR A 239 -4.30 -25.22 -9.27
C THR A 239 -5.74 -25.09 -8.72
N THR A 240 -6.09 -25.88 -7.71
CA THR A 240 -7.42 -25.84 -7.09
C THR A 240 -7.65 -24.51 -6.38
N GLN A 241 -6.69 -24.06 -5.59
CA GLN A 241 -6.79 -22.78 -4.89
C GLN A 241 -6.74 -21.59 -5.83
N ASN A 242 -5.90 -21.64 -6.87
CA ASN A 242 -5.86 -20.62 -7.91
C ASN A 242 -7.22 -20.47 -8.60
N THR A 243 -7.85 -21.59 -8.97
CA THR A 243 -9.21 -21.56 -9.52
C THR A 243 -10.18 -20.88 -8.59
N ALA A 244 -10.18 -21.23 -7.30
CA ALA A 244 -11.07 -20.63 -6.31
C ALA A 244 -10.81 -19.11 -6.12
N ILE A 245 -9.53 -18.69 -6.14
CA ILE A 245 -9.15 -17.27 -6.07
C ILE A 245 -9.70 -16.51 -7.30
N VAL A 246 -9.50 -17.07 -8.50
CA VAL A 246 -9.98 -16.45 -9.73
C VAL A 246 -11.52 -16.36 -9.77
N ASP A 247 -12.22 -17.40 -9.34
CA ASP A 247 -13.69 -17.41 -9.25
C ASP A 247 -14.21 -16.40 -8.21
N ALA A 248 -13.47 -16.20 -7.11
CA ALA A 248 -13.78 -15.15 -6.15
C ALA A 248 -13.56 -13.75 -6.75
N MET A 249 -12.45 -13.54 -7.47
CA MET A 249 -12.15 -12.27 -8.16
C MET A 249 -13.17 -11.94 -9.25
N ARG A 250 -13.63 -12.95 -9.97
CA ARG A 250 -14.67 -12.81 -10.99
C ARG A 250 -15.93 -12.20 -10.42
N ALA A 251 -16.34 -12.60 -9.21
CA ALA A 251 -17.54 -12.08 -8.58
C ALA A 251 -17.53 -10.55 -8.38
N PHE A 252 -16.34 -9.92 -8.26
CA PHE A 252 -16.23 -8.47 -8.21
C PHE A 252 -16.50 -7.83 -9.58
N VAL A 253 -15.88 -8.35 -10.63
CA VAL A 253 -15.97 -7.75 -11.98
C VAL A 253 -17.27 -8.07 -12.69
N ASP A 254 -17.95 -9.16 -12.36
CA ASP A 254 -19.29 -9.46 -12.82
C ASP A 254 -20.33 -8.47 -12.24
N ASN A 255 -20.00 -7.83 -11.14
CA ASN A 255 -20.79 -6.73 -10.58
C ASN A 255 -20.35 -5.41 -11.22
N LYS A 256 -21.25 -4.78 -11.98
CA LYS A 256 -20.99 -3.58 -12.79
C LYS A 256 -20.45 -2.37 -12.01
N HIS A 257 -20.56 -2.38 -10.68
CA HIS A 257 -20.12 -1.27 -9.82
C HIS A 257 -18.70 -1.44 -9.30
N TRP A 258 -18.08 -2.62 -9.49
CA TRP A 258 -16.77 -2.93 -8.94
C TRP A 258 -15.75 -3.19 -10.01
N SER A 259 -14.54 -2.73 -9.78
CA SER A 259 -13.35 -3.06 -10.54
C SER A 259 -12.29 -3.67 -9.62
N LEU A 260 -11.44 -4.50 -10.21
CA LEU A 260 -10.33 -5.14 -9.53
C LEU A 260 -9.03 -4.74 -10.21
N GLY A 261 -8.08 -4.21 -9.45
CA GLY A 261 -6.73 -3.93 -9.90
C GLY A 261 -5.71 -4.62 -9.01
N CYS A 262 -4.79 -5.38 -9.58
CA CYS A 262 -3.75 -6.05 -8.81
C CYS A 262 -2.37 -5.46 -9.14
N HIS A 263 -1.59 -5.21 -8.11
CA HIS A 263 -0.18 -4.87 -8.20
C HIS A 263 0.65 -6.10 -7.86
N ALA A 264 1.26 -6.71 -8.88
CA ALA A 264 2.15 -7.85 -8.70
C ALA A 264 3.49 -7.37 -8.10
N LEU A 265 4.00 -8.12 -7.13
CA LEU A 265 5.25 -7.79 -6.45
C LEU A 265 5.99 -9.06 -6.01
N ASN A 266 7.28 -8.93 -5.77
CA ASN A 266 8.08 -9.97 -5.15
C ASN A 266 9.10 -9.34 -4.19
N VAL A 267 8.80 -9.41 -2.90
CA VAL A 267 9.67 -8.89 -1.83
C VAL A 267 10.18 -10.01 -0.91
N LYS A 268 10.02 -11.26 -1.35
CA LYS A 268 10.34 -12.45 -0.54
C LYS A 268 11.80 -12.49 -0.09
N ASP A 269 12.71 -12.27 -1.04
CA ASP A 269 14.14 -12.47 -0.83
C ASP A 269 14.92 -11.15 -0.71
N ILE A 270 14.19 -10.01 -0.60
CA ILE A 270 14.82 -8.71 -0.42
C ILE A 270 15.30 -8.57 1.03
N LYS A 271 16.58 -8.29 1.22
CA LYS A 271 17.15 -8.00 2.55
C LYS A 271 16.56 -6.72 3.11
N HIS A 272 16.10 -6.78 4.34
CA HIS A 272 15.51 -5.64 5.04
C HIS A 272 15.88 -5.66 6.53
N PRO A 273 15.88 -4.50 7.23
CA PRO A 273 15.99 -4.44 8.68
C PRO A 273 14.78 -5.11 9.33
N ASP A 274 14.89 -5.49 10.62
CA ASP A 274 13.72 -5.88 11.40
C ASP A 274 12.74 -4.70 11.48
N ASN A 275 11.49 -4.95 11.09
CA ASN A 275 10.43 -3.95 11.05
C ASN A 275 9.05 -4.58 11.22
N ALA A 276 8.03 -3.75 11.44
CA ALA A 276 6.67 -4.19 11.72
C ALA A 276 5.80 -4.40 10.47
N VAL A 277 6.37 -4.37 9.27
CA VAL A 277 5.63 -4.72 8.04
C VAL A 277 4.97 -6.07 8.21
N LEU A 278 3.69 -6.17 7.87
CA LEU A 278 2.95 -7.43 7.93
C LEU A 278 3.75 -8.53 7.23
N PRO A 279 4.16 -9.63 7.91
CA PRO A 279 5.03 -10.66 7.33
C PRO A 279 4.46 -11.30 6.05
N LYS A 280 3.13 -11.28 5.89
CA LYS A 280 2.43 -11.83 4.72
C LYS A 280 2.77 -11.15 3.40
N TRP A 281 3.32 -9.93 3.42
CA TRP A 281 3.89 -9.31 2.22
C TRP A 281 5.01 -10.15 1.59
N ARG A 282 5.81 -10.85 2.42
CA ARG A 282 6.93 -11.69 1.94
C ARG A 282 6.43 -12.99 1.28
N GLU A 283 5.20 -13.39 1.59
CA GLU A 283 4.55 -14.58 1.03
C GLU A 283 3.64 -14.23 -0.16
N ALA A 284 3.31 -12.96 -0.35
CA ALA A 284 2.41 -12.50 -1.40
C ALA A 284 3.08 -12.48 -2.78
N ILE A 285 2.27 -12.66 -3.82
CA ILE A 285 2.63 -12.41 -5.23
C ILE A 285 1.98 -11.13 -5.76
N ALA A 286 0.91 -10.69 -5.12
CA ALA A 286 0.21 -9.45 -5.47
C ALA A 286 -0.54 -8.87 -4.28
N THR A 287 -0.80 -7.57 -4.32
CA THR A 287 -1.89 -6.92 -3.59
C THR A 287 -2.96 -6.54 -4.60
N CYS A 288 -4.21 -6.89 -4.32
CA CYS A 288 -5.33 -6.62 -5.21
C CYS A 288 -6.29 -5.62 -4.56
N ASN A 289 -6.61 -4.56 -5.28
CA ASN A 289 -7.52 -3.50 -4.87
C ASN A 289 -8.88 -3.71 -5.53
N ILE A 290 -9.90 -3.72 -4.70
CA ILE A 290 -11.31 -3.78 -5.09
C ILE A 290 -11.85 -2.36 -4.96
N VAL A 291 -12.28 -1.77 -6.06
CA VAL A 291 -12.59 -0.33 -6.13
C VAL A 291 -13.97 -0.13 -6.75
N SER A 292 -14.75 0.76 -6.14
CA SER A 292 -15.97 1.32 -6.73
C SER A 292 -15.95 2.84 -6.58
N THR A 293 -16.26 3.55 -7.64
CA THR A 293 -16.39 5.01 -7.58
C THR A 293 -17.60 5.38 -6.72
N TRP A 294 -17.41 6.36 -5.84
CA TRP A 294 -18.52 6.97 -5.13
C TRP A 294 -19.30 7.84 -6.11
N ASP A 295 -20.58 7.53 -6.23
CA ASP A 295 -21.50 8.25 -7.12
C ASP A 295 -22.34 9.22 -6.28
N TRP A 296 -22.24 10.51 -6.56
CA TRP A 296 -22.97 11.56 -5.85
C TRP A 296 -24.38 11.80 -6.40
N ASP A 297 -24.68 11.23 -7.57
CA ASP A 297 -25.96 11.40 -8.26
C ASP A 297 -27.00 10.33 -7.89
N VAL A 298 -26.57 9.31 -7.13
CA VAL A 298 -27.48 8.27 -6.61
C VAL A 298 -27.81 8.49 -5.13
N PRO A 299 -28.93 7.97 -4.63
CA PRO A 299 -29.29 8.05 -3.22
C PRO A 299 -28.21 7.48 -2.30
N TRP A 300 -28.00 8.09 -1.14
CA TRP A 300 -27.08 7.60 -0.10
C TRP A 300 -27.31 6.11 0.24
N SER A 301 -28.57 5.68 0.30
CA SER A 301 -28.93 4.29 0.57
C SER A 301 -28.38 3.30 -0.46
N GLU A 302 -28.27 3.72 -1.72
CA GLU A 302 -27.66 2.88 -2.76
C GLU A 302 -26.15 2.72 -2.54
N MET A 303 -25.46 3.80 -2.24
CA MET A 303 -24.02 3.75 -1.92
C MET A 303 -23.75 2.91 -0.67
N GLN A 304 -24.62 2.98 0.35
CA GLN A 304 -24.53 2.11 1.52
C GLN A 304 -24.80 0.64 1.16
N SER A 305 -25.74 0.35 0.27
CA SER A 305 -25.99 -1.01 -0.21
C SER A 305 -24.82 -1.59 -0.98
N ARG A 306 -24.16 -0.79 -1.84
CA ARG A 306 -22.93 -1.20 -2.53
C ARG A 306 -21.81 -1.52 -1.52
N LYS A 307 -21.66 -0.70 -0.48
CA LYS A 307 -20.69 -0.90 0.58
C LYS A 307 -20.99 -2.15 1.41
N GLU A 308 -22.25 -2.36 1.77
CA GLU A 308 -22.68 -3.56 2.49
C GLU A 308 -22.39 -4.83 1.67
N LEU A 309 -22.67 -4.83 0.37
CA LEU A 309 -22.31 -5.92 -0.53
C LEU A 309 -20.80 -6.21 -0.50
N LEU A 310 -19.98 -5.16 -0.51
CA LEU A 310 -18.51 -5.30 -0.43
C LEU A 310 -18.10 -6.02 0.86
N VAL A 311 -18.53 -5.51 2.01
CA VAL A 311 -18.03 -5.97 3.32
C VAL A 311 -18.68 -7.26 3.81
N SER A 312 -19.92 -7.55 3.40
CA SER A 312 -20.66 -8.74 3.85
C SER A 312 -20.56 -9.94 2.90
N THR A 313 -20.20 -9.72 1.65
CA THR A 313 -20.24 -10.78 0.63
C THR A 313 -18.95 -10.88 -0.18
N LEU A 314 -18.52 -9.80 -0.82
CA LEU A 314 -17.42 -9.86 -1.79
C LEU A 314 -16.08 -10.07 -1.09
N ILE A 315 -15.75 -9.26 -0.07
CA ILE A 315 -14.49 -9.42 0.69
C ILE A 315 -14.44 -10.80 1.38
N PRO A 316 -15.46 -11.24 2.15
CA PRO A 316 -15.43 -12.56 2.78
C PRO A 316 -15.26 -13.72 1.80
N ARG A 317 -15.82 -13.62 0.58
CA ARG A 317 -15.62 -14.64 -0.44
C ARG A 317 -14.14 -14.76 -0.85
N LEU A 318 -13.43 -13.65 -1.01
CA LEU A 318 -12.00 -13.66 -1.34
C LEU A 318 -11.15 -14.07 -0.12
N GLU A 319 -11.51 -13.64 1.09
CA GLU A 319 -10.83 -14.01 2.33
C GLU A 319 -10.87 -15.52 2.58
N ASN A 320 -12.00 -16.17 2.34
CA ASN A 320 -12.16 -17.61 2.51
C ASN A 320 -11.20 -18.41 1.64
N VAL A 321 -10.94 -18.00 0.40
CA VAL A 321 -10.03 -18.68 -0.53
C VAL A 321 -8.57 -18.24 -0.38
N THR A 322 -8.31 -17.18 0.40
CA THR A 322 -6.98 -16.65 0.71
C THR A 322 -6.76 -16.55 2.23
N ALA A 323 -7.28 -17.51 2.99
CA ALA A 323 -7.25 -17.46 4.45
C ALA A 323 -5.83 -17.24 4.99
N GLY A 324 -5.67 -16.26 5.90
CA GLY A 324 -4.40 -15.90 6.51
C GLY A 324 -3.42 -15.16 5.60
N ALA A 325 -3.84 -14.70 4.41
CA ALA A 325 -2.98 -13.94 3.51
C ALA A 325 -2.76 -12.49 3.96
N GLY A 326 -3.70 -11.92 4.73
CA GLY A 326 -3.62 -10.55 5.19
C GLY A 326 -4.09 -9.51 4.18
N THR A 327 -4.13 -8.27 4.63
CA THR A 327 -4.62 -7.10 3.90
C THR A 327 -3.66 -5.93 4.09
N TYR A 328 -3.56 -5.06 3.09
CA TYR A 328 -2.75 -3.86 3.20
C TYR A 328 -3.41 -2.83 4.12
N LEU A 329 -2.72 -2.47 5.18
CA LEU A 329 -3.21 -1.61 6.27
C LEU A 329 -3.74 -0.24 5.77
N ASN A 330 -3.11 0.33 4.75
CA ASN A 330 -3.51 1.64 4.21
C ASN A 330 -4.72 1.56 3.26
N GLU A 331 -5.13 0.37 2.83
CA GLU A 331 -6.17 0.13 1.82
C GLU A 331 -7.30 -0.76 2.35
N LEU A 332 -7.51 -0.79 3.66
CA LEU A 332 -8.61 -1.48 4.29
C LEU A 332 -9.90 -0.66 4.20
N GLU A 333 -11.02 -1.31 3.89
CA GLU A 333 -12.35 -0.71 3.99
C GLU A 333 -12.68 -0.37 5.45
N ALA A 334 -13.13 0.86 5.70
CA ALA A 334 -13.35 1.38 7.05
C ALA A 334 -14.45 0.63 7.85
N GLN A 335 -15.36 -0.06 7.18
CA GLN A 335 -16.43 -0.85 7.80
C GLN A 335 -16.19 -2.36 7.75
N TRP A 336 -14.97 -2.77 7.38
CA TRP A 336 -14.61 -4.18 7.38
C TRP A 336 -14.78 -4.83 8.77
N ARG A 337 -15.26 -6.08 8.81
CA ARG A 337 -15.77 -6.73 10.02
C ARG A 337 -14.98 -7.96 10.48
N GLY A 338 -13.82 -8.23 9.88
CA GLY A 338 -13.02 -9.40 10.25
C GLY A 338 -12.13 -9.20 11.49
N ASP A 339 -11.28 -10.17 11.74
CA ASP A 339 -10.22 -10.09 12.76
C ASP A 339 -9.06 -9.21 12.26
N TRP A 340 -9.21 -7.89 12.44
CA TRP A 340 -8.24 -6.92 11.95
C TRP A 340 -6.86 -7.04 12.60
N LYS A 341 -6.76 -7.53 13.84
CA LYS A 341 -5.48 -7.75 14.50
C LYS A 341 -4.67 -8.78 13.71
N LYS A 342 -5.31 -9.88 13.35
CA LYS A 342 -4.72 -10.96 12.57
C LYS A 342 -4.42 -10.54 11.13
N GLU A 343 -5.37 -9.90 10.46
CA GLU A 343 -5.27 -9.59 9.03
C GLU A 343 -4.30 -8.44 8.72
N LEU A 344 -4.15 -7.45 9.63
CA LEU A 344 -3.28 -6.29 9.41
C LEU A 344 -1.89 -6.43 10.04
N TYR A 345 -1.77 -7.20 11.13
CA TYR A 345 -0.55 -7.22 11.94
C TYR A 345 -0.01 -8.65 12.17
N ALA A 346 -0.86 -9.67 12.07
CA ALA A 346 -0.51 -11.06 12.36
C ALA A 346 0.20 -11.20 13.72
N GLY A 347 1.31 -11.91 13.78
CA GLY A 347 2.10 -12.10 15.01
C GLY A 347 2.80 -10.83 15.54
N ASN A 348 2.75 -9.72 14.82
CA ASN A 348 3.37 -8.46 15.28
C ASN A 348 2.49 -7.70 16.29
N TYR A 349 1.17 -8.03 16.40
CA TYR A 349 0.22 -7.22 17.15
C TYR A 349 0.61 -7.01 18.62
N ASP A 350 0.95 -8.08 19.34
CA ASP A 350 1.26 -8.00 20.79
C ASP A 350 2.51 -7.15 21.04
N ARG A 351 3.56 -7.29 20.23
CA ARG A 351 4.76 -6.44 20.29
C ARG A 351 4.42 -4.99 20.00
N LEU A 352 3.61 -4.73 18.99
CA LEU A 352 3.13 -3.38 18.65
C LEU A 352 2.31 -2.76 19.77
N LEU A 353 1.44 -3.53 20.41
CA LEU A 353 0.63 -3.05 21.55
C LEU A 353 1.49 -2.71 22.77
N ALA A 354 2.50 -3.51 23.06
CA ALA A 354 3.45 -3.21 24.14
C ALA A 354 4.23 -1.91 23.88
N ILE A 355 4.68 -1.69 22.63
CA ILE A 355 5.35 -0.45 22.23
C ILE A 355 4.37 0.73 22.27
N LYS A 356 3.14 0.56 21.80
CA LYS A 356 2.08 1.56 21.90
C LYS A 356 1.87 2.00 23.34
N SER A 357 1.74 1.06 24.28
CA SER A 357 1.53 1.33 25.70
C SER A 357 2.72 2.06 26.34
N LYS A 358 3.94 1.88 25.83
CA LYS A 358 5.13 2.59 26.27
C LYS A 358 5.15 4.06 25.84
N TYR A 359 4.85 4.34 24.55
CA TYR A 359 4.99 5.69 23.96
C TYR A 359 3.68 6.49 23.92
N ASP A 360 2.55 5.83 24.12
CA ASP A 360 1.23 6.43 24.22
C ASP A 360 0.36 5.65 25.23
N PRO A 361 0.69 5.68 26.54
CA PRO A 361 0.02 4.90 27.58
C PRO A 361 -1.47 5.25 27.71
N ASP A 362 -1.84 6.46 27.38
CA ASP A 362 -3.22 6.94 27.41
C ASP A 362 -4.01 6.67 26.14
N HIS A 363 -3.38 6.03 25.14
CA HIS A 363 -3.98 5.74 23.83
C HIS A 363 -4.62 6.98 23.18
N VAL A 364 -3.93 8.12 23.24
CA VAL A 364 -4.37 9.41 22.67
C VAL A 364 -4.43 9.34 21.16
N PHE A 365 -3.45 8.66 20.54
CA PHE A 365 -3.43 8.43 19.11
C PHE A 365 -4.37 7.28 18.74
N TYR A 366 -5.52 7.63 18.20
CA TYR A 366 -6.56 6.68 17.83
C TYR A 366 -6.84 6.72 16.33
N ALA A 367 -7.02 5.55 15.77
CA ALA A 367 -7.67 5.37 14.47
C ALA A 367 -8.36 4.00 14.44
N TRP A 368 -9.44 3.86 13.71
CA TRP A 368 -10.13 2.58 13.54
C TRP A 368 -9.15 1.51 13.04
N THR A 369 -9.16 0.32 13.65
CA THR A 369 -8.24 -0.80 13.36
C THR A 369 -6.74 -0.50 13.58
N ALA A 370 -6.39 0.63 14.19
CA ALA A 370 -5.01 0.87 14.62
C ALA A 370 -4.68 0.06 15.89
N VAL A 371 -3.39 -0.15 16.14
CA VAL A 371 -2.94 -0.86 17.35
C VAL A 371 -3.48 -0.17 18.60
N GLY A 372 -4.12 -0.94 19.48
CA GLY A 372 -4.74 -0.42 20.72
C GLY A 372 -6.06 0.31 20.52
N SER A 373 -6.65 0.31 19.30
CA SER A 373 -7.92 0.99 19.03
C SER A 373 -9.12 0.35 19.77
N ASP A 374 -8.99 -0.88 20.21
CA ASP A 374 -9.98 -1.60 21.03
C ASP A 374 -10.06 -1.10 22.48
N SER A 375 -9.15 -0.23 22.91
CA SER A 375 -9.29 0.55 24.16
C SER A 375 -10.37 1.64 24.07
N TRP A 376 -10.97 1.82 22.90
CA TRP A 376 -11.96 2.84 22.62
C TRP A 376 -13.18 2.27 21.90
N VAL A 377 -14.33 2.84 22.18
CA VAL A 377 -15.58 2.56 21.47
C VAL A 377 -16.24 3.85 21.02
N VAL A 378 -16.82 3.84 19.84
CA VAL A 378 -17.64 4.96 19.33
C VAL A 378 -19.08 4.71 19.78
N ASP A 379 -19.62 5.61 20.61
CA ASP A 379 -21.02 5.50 21.08
C ASP A 379 -22.03 5.87 19.98
N GLY A 380 -23.32 5.70 20.29
CA GLY A 380 -24.41 5.99 19.36
C GLY A 380 -24.51 7.48 18.92
N SER A 381 -23.84 8.40 19.61
CA SER A 381 -23.73 9.82 19.23
C SER A 381 -22.50 10.12 18.38
N GLY A 382 -21.65 9.13 18.15
CA GLY A 382 -20.36 9.25 17.45
C GLY A 382 -19.22 9.76 18.32
N ARG A 383 -19.35 9.73 19.65
CA ARG A 383 -18.27 10.10 20.58
C ARG A 383 -17.36 8.91 20.82
N LEU A 384 -16.06 9.19 20.94
CA LEU A 384 -15.07 8.22 21.35
C LEU A 384 -15.07 8.10 22.88
N CYS A 385 -15.37 6.90 23.40
CA CYS A 385 -15.39 6.59 24.83
C CYS A 385 -14.40 5.48 25.12
N ARG A 386 -13.72 5.53 26.30
CA ARG A 386 -12.87 4.41 26.72
C ARG A 386 -13.70 3.17 26.99
N THR A 387 -13.20 2.01 26.59
CA THR A 387 -13.72 0.72 27.03
C THR A 387 -13.40 0.53 28.51
N THR A 388 -14.37 0.21 29.33
CA THR A 388 -14.22 -0.10 30.76
C THR A 388 -13.61 -1.48 30.97
#